data_24869b3552b7d909ba2f74165d97e892
#
_entry.id   24869b3552b7d909ba2f74165d97e892
#
_cell.length_a   1.000
_cell.length_b   1.000
_cell.length_c   1.000
_cell.angle_alpha   90.00
_cell.angle_beta   90.00
_cell.angle_gamma   90.00
#
_symmetry.space_group_name_H-M   'P 1'
#
loop_
_entity.id
_entity.type
_entity.pdbx_description
1 polymer ?
#
loop_
_entity_poly.entity_id
_entity_poly.type
_entity_poly.pdbx_seq_one_letter_code
_entity_poly.pdbx_strand_id
1 'polypeptide(L)'
;FGFARLGPCGYLRSNKPIATSDVPPYVVHQDMPNEYMPSGDEASGYRNLVSEVEMSLHDHEVNERRVAAGQQPINSLWFWGGGHAPEQQTVPHPPLFANDALLVGHWLSKTGIVASWPGDIPSCAEAAAAGFVAVVPDEDDPDLLGRCLSDLRDLLHAGRLSRLTLMFRDG
;
A
#
# COMPACT_ATOMS: atom_id res chain seq x y z
N PHE A 1 -17.61 -14.47 0.67
CA PHE A 1 -16.41 -13.64 0.47
C PHE A 1 -16.04 -13.60 -1.01
N GLY A 2 -15.62 -12.43 -1.49
CA GLY A 2 -14.91 -12.29 -2.75
C GLY A 2 -13.45 -11.97 -2.48
N PHE A 3 -12.57 -12.37 -3.39
CA PHE A 3 -11.14 -12.10 -3.29
C PHE A 3 -10.66 -11.49 -4.61
N ALA A 4 -9.83 -10.46 -4.52
CA ALA A 4 -9.13 -9.88 -5.65
C ALA A 4 -7.65 -9.71 -5.28
N ARG A 5 -6.77 -9.94 -6.24
CA ARG A 5 -5.34 -9.68 -6.09
C ARG A 5 -4.92 -8.50 -6.96
N LEU A 6 -4.18 -7.58 -6.37
CA LEU A 6 -3.57 -6.47 -7.09
C LEU A 6 -2.08 -6.39 -6.68
N GLY A 7 -1.20 -6.81 -7.59
CA GLY A 7 0.22 -6.96 -7.27
C GLY A 7 0.47 -7.91 -6.09
N PRO A 8 1.23 -7.51 -5.08
CA PRO A 8 1.50 -8.30 -3.88
C PRO A 8 0.35 -8.27 -2.86
N CYS A 9 -0.64 -7.39 -3.04
CA CYS A 9 -1.73 -7.20 -2.10
C CYS A 9 -2.95 -8.05 -2.45
N GLY A 10 -3.64 -8.56 -1.42
CA GLY A 10 -4.92 -9.24 -1.51
C GLY A 10 -6.03 -8.39 -0.92
N TYR A 11 -7.19 -8.38 -1.57
CA TYR A 11 -8.37 -7.65 -1.13
C TYR A 11 -9.50 -8.62 -0.88
N LEU A 12 -10.11 -8.54 0.30
CA LEU A 12 -11.31 -9.30 0.65
C LEU A 12 -12.55 -8.41 0.52
N ARG A 13 -13.57 -8.96 -0.12
CA ARG A 13 -14.92 -8.36 -0.14
C ARG A 13 -15.86 -9.26 0.66
N SER A 14 -16.55 -8.67 1.62
CA SER A 14 -17.60 -9.35 2.39
C SER A 14 -18.95 -8.68 2.17
N ASN A 15 -20.03 -9.47 2.27
CA ASN A 15 -21.41 -8.97 2.25
C ASN A 15 -21.83 -8.38 3.60
N LYS A 16 -21.05 -8.64 4.65
CA LYS A 16 -21.27 -8.10 6.00
C LYS A 16 -19.99 -7.40 6.44
N PRO A 17 -20.10 -6.29 7.19
CA PRO A 17 -18.95 -5.67 7.81
C PRO A 17 -18.16 -6.69 8.65
N ILE A 18 -16.85 -6.64 8.58
CA ILE A 18 -15.93 -7.42 9.40
C ILE A 18 -15.05 -6.42 10.10
N ALA A 19 -14.94 -6.54 11.43
CA ALA A 19 -13.93 -5.79 12.15
C ALA A 19 -12.54 -6.20 11.66
N THR A 20 -11.68 -5.25 11.43
CA THR A 20 -10.30 -5.44 11.00
C THR A 20 -9.40 -4.50 11.79
N SER A 21 -8.10 -4.72 11.73
CA SER A 21 -7.17 -3.74 12.26
C SER A 21 -7.29 -2.39 11.53
N ASP A 22 -7.12 -1.29 12.25
CA ASP A 22 -7.07 0.06 11.67
C ASP A 22 -5.69 0.41 11.11
N VAL A 23 -4.68 -0.43 11.40
CA VAL A 23 -3.30 -0.15 11.00
C VAL A 23 -2.79 -1.17 9.98
N PRO A 24 -2.00 -0.73 8.99
CA PRO A 24 -1.38 -1.61 8.01
C PRO A 24 -0.21 -2.41 8.61
N PRO A 25 0.20 -3.52 7.97
CA PRO A 25 1.21 -4.44 8.52
C PRO A 25 2.58 -3.79 8.77
N TYR A 26 2.94 -2.75 8.03
CA TYR A 26 4.22 -2.08 8.24
C TYR A 26 4.30 -1.26 9.54
N VAL A 27 3.15 -0.88 10.11
CA VAL A 27 3.09 -0.23 11.44
C VAL A 27 3.30 -1.26 12.54
N VAL A 28 2.81 -2.49 12.31
CA VAL A 28 2.90 -3.60 13.29
C VAL A 28 4.24 -4.33 13.21
N HIS A 29 5.07 -4.01 12.21
CA HIS A 29 6.35 -4.68 12.01
C HIS A 29 7.27 -4.51 13.22
N GLN A 30 7.74 -5.63 13.79
CA GLN A 30 8.57 -5.71 14.99
C GLN A 30 7.88 -5.33 16.32
N ASP A 31 6.57 -5.19 16.31
CA ASP A 31 5.77 -4.90 17.50
C ASP A 31 4.84 -6.08 17.85
N MET A 32 4.11 -5.97 18.96
CA MET A 32 3.16 -7.01 19.40
C MET A 32 1.84 -6.89 18.64
N PRO A 33 1.52 -7.81 17.72
CA PRO A 33 0.32 -7.70 16.88
C PRO A 33 -0.99 -7.58 17.65
N ASN A 34 -1.05 -8.16 18.84
CA ASN A 34 -2.27 -8.18 19.67
C ASN A 34 -2.77 -6.78 20.06
N GLU A 35 -1.87 -5.80 20.17
CA GLU A 35 -2.22 -4.42 20.54
C GLU A 35 -2.98 -3.69 19.42
N TYR A 36 -2.82 -4.16 18.19
CA TYR A 36 -3.44 -3.59 16.99
C TYR A 36 -4.63 -4.40 16.46
N MET A 37 -4.99 -5.47 17.16
CA MET A 37 -6.18 -6.25 16.81
C MET A 37 -7.47 -5.53 17.22
N PRO A 38 -8.57 -5.73 16.48
CA PRO A 38 -9.86 -5.21 16.87
C PRO A 38 -10.25 -5.63 18.29
N SER A 39 -10.89 -4.73 19.03
CA SER A 39 -11.37 -4.97 20.39
C SER A 39 -12.90 -4.90 20.48
N GLY A 40 -13.47 -5.31 21.60
CA GLY A 40 -14.90 -5.30 21.82
C GLY A 40 -15.66 -6.48 21.18
N ASP A 41 -16.97 -6.32 21.04
CA ASP A 41 -17.88 -7.41 20.63
C ASP A 41 -17.60 -7.92 19.20
N GLU A 42 -17.15 -7.05 18.32
CA GLU A 42 -16.86 -7.38 16.93
C GLU A 42 -15.52 -8.13 16.73
N ALA A 43 -14.65 -8.09 17.75
CA ALA A 43 -13.34 -8.73 17.70
C ALA A 43 -13.40 -10.26 17.58
N SER A 44 -14.51 -10.88 17.98
CA SER A 44 -14.69 -12.34 17.89
C SER A 44 -14.67 -12.82 16.45
N GLY A 45 -15.31 -12.08 15.54
CA GLY A 45 -15.33 -12.38 14.10
C GLY A 45 -13.93 -12.32 13.48
N TYR A 46 -13.15 -11.32 13.83
CA TYR A 46 -11.75 -11.18 13.40
C TYR A 46 -10.90 -12.35 13.88
N ARG A 47 -10.95 -12.66 15.18
CA ARG A 47 -10.17 -13.76 15.76
C ARG A 47 -10.53 -15.11 15.15
N ASN A 48 -11.82 -15.38 14.92
CA ASN A 48 -12.25 -16.60 14.27
C ASN A 48 -11.71 -16.70 12.83
N LEU A 49 -11.78 -15.61 12.06
CA LEU A 49 -11.24 -15.56 10.70
C LEU A 49 -9.73 -15.80 10.68
N VAL A 50 -8.98 -15.16 11.56
CA VAL A 50 -7.52 -15.37 11.68
C VAL A 50 -7.21 -16.82 12.03
N SER A 51 -7.90 -17.40 13.02
CA SER A 51 -7.70 -18.80 13.43
C SER A 51 -8.03 -19.79 12.31
N GLU A 52 -9.10 -19.57 11.54
CA GLU A 52 -9.42 -20.42 10.38
C GLU A 52 -8.33 -20.34 9.30
N VAL A 53 -7.79 -19.14 9.06
CA VAL A 53 -6.68 -18.96 8.13
C VAL A 53 -5.41 -19.65 8.61
N GLU A 54 -5.07 -19.51 9.89
CA GLU A 54 -3.89 -20.16 10.49
C GLU A 54 -3.99 -21.67 10.40
N MET A 55 -5.15 -22.25 10.75
CA MET A 55 -5.39 -23.69 10.59
C MET A 55 -5.30 -24.14 9.13
N SER A 56 -5.83 -23.35 8.20
CA SER A 56 -5.77 -23.66 6.77
C SER A 56 -4.36 -23.59 6.20
N LEU A 57 -3.51 -22.69 6.73
CA LEU A 57 -2.14 -22.51 6.28
C LEU A 57 -1.18 -23.55 6.88
N HIS A 58 -1.52 -24.16 8.03
CA HIS A 58 -0.64 -25.03 8.78
C HIS A 58 -0.10 -26.19 7.91
N ASP A 59 -0.97 -26.92 7.23
CA ASP A 59 -0.63 -28.06 6.38
C ASP A 59 -0.87 -27.76 4.88
N HIS A 60 -0.83 -26.49 4.48
CA HIS A 60 -1.13 -26.13 3.11
C HIS A 60 0.07 -26.36 2.18
N GLU A 61 -0.16 -26.92 1.00
CA GLU A 61 0.89 -27.20 0.00
C GLU A 61 1.75 -25.98 -0.38
N VAL A 62 1.22 -24.77 -0.23
CA VAL A 62 1.96 -23.52 -0.41
C VAL A 62 3.14 -23.46 0.58
N ASN A 63 2.92 -23.84 1.83
CA ASN A 63 3.97 -23.83 2.85
C ASN A 63 4.97 -24.95 2.64
N GLU A 64 4.53 -26.12 2.20
CA GLU A 64 5.44 -27.21 1.79
C GLU A 64 6.39 -26.76 0.68
N ARG A 65 5.85 -26.10 -0.37
CA ARG A 65 6.64 -25.56 -1.48
C ARG A 65 7.60 -24.46 -1.04
N ARG A 66 7.16 -23.57 -0.14
CA ARG A 66 8.01 -22.49 0.41
C ARG A 66 9.18 -23.06 1.20
N VAL A 67 8.91 -23.99 2.09
CA VAL A 67 9.95 -24.66 2.91
C VAL A 67 10.92 -25.43 2.01
N ALA A 68 10.44 -26.17 1.02
CA ALA A 68 11.29 -26.85 0.04
C ALA A 68 12.18 -25.88 -0.76
N ALA A 69 11.75 -24.63 -0.94
CA ALA A 69 12.52 -23.57 -1.57
C ALA A 69 13.40 -22.76 -0.58
N GLY A 70 13.53 -23.19 0.68
CA GLY A 70 14.31 -22.48 1.70
C GLY A 70 13.65 -21.19 2.21
N GLN A 71 12.37 -20.99 1.95
CA GLN A 71 11.61 -19.81 2.39
C GLN A 71 10.86 -20.12 3.70
N GLN A 72 10.63 -19.05 4.49
CA GLN A 72 9.80 -19.20 5.70
C GLN A 72 8.34 -19.50 5.33
N PRO A 73 7.65 -20.38 6.08
CA PRO A 73 6.23 -20.62 5.91
C PRO A 73 5.41 -19.36 6.23
N ILE A 74 4.25 -19.23 5.62
CA ILE A 74 3.25 -18.23 5.97
C ILE A 74 2.34 -18.83 7.02
N ASN A 75 2.34 -18.28 8.22
CA ASN A 75 1.59 -18.83 9.36
C ASN A 75 0.26 -18.09 9.58
N SER A 76 0.14 -16.83 9.18
CA SER A 76 -1.06 -16.04 9.36
C SER A 76 -1.18 -14.95 8.30
N LEU A 77 -2.32 -14.25 8.26
CA LEU A 77 -2.56 -13.09 7.43
C LEU A 77 -3.01 -11.91 8.30
N TRP A 78 -2.57 -10.72 7.94
CA TRP A 78 -3.01 -9.49 8.59
C TRP A 78 -4.17 -8.86 7.81
N PHE A 79 -5.36 -8.78 8.43
CA PHE A 79 -6.54 -8.14 7.85
C PHE A 79 -6.68 -6.73 8.40
N TRP A 80 -6.65 -5.73 7.53
CA TRP A 80 -6.67 -4.33 7.91
C TRP A 80 -7.45 -3.47 6.92
N GLY A 81 -7.81 -2.25 7.35
CA GLY A 81 -8.46 -1.27 6.47
C GLY A 81 -9.86 -1.67 6.02
N GLY A 82 -10.56 -2.48 6.82
CA GLY A 82 -11.96 -2.83 6.55
C GLY A 82 -12.87 -1.62 6.65
N GLY A 83 -14.04 -1.71 6.03
CA GLY A 83 -15.05 -0.66 6.05
C GLY A 83 -16.00 -0.76 4.86
N HIS A 84 -16.86 0.23 4.74
CA HIS A 84 -17.71 0.38 3.57
C HIS A 84 -16.92 1.06 2.45
N ALA A 85 -17.14 0.60 1.21
CA ALA A 85 -16.60 1.32 0.07
C ALA A 85 -17.13 2.76 0.11
N PRO A 86 -16.24 3.78 0.01
CA PRO A 86 -16.67 5.16 0.00
C PRO A 86 -17.60 5.41 -1.21
N GLU A 87 -18.57 6.30 -1.04
CA GLU A 87 -19.33 6.81 -2.18
C GLU A 87 -18.34 7.42 -3.18
N GLN A 88 -18.54 7.10 -4.46
CA GLN A 88 -17.65 7.57 -5.51
C GLN A 88 -17.73 9.09 -5.61
N GLN A 89 -16.77 9.77 -5.02
CA GLN A 89 -16.52 11.18 -5.30
C GLN A 89 -15.55 11.25 -6.47
N THR A 90 -16.01 11.75 -7.58
CA THR A 90 -15.20 12.01 -8.78
C THR A 90 -14.39 13.32 -8.59
N VAL A 91 -13.46 13.32 -7.67
CA VAL A 91 -12.49 14.40 -7.56
C VAL A 91 -11.35 14.09 -8.53
N PRO A 92 -11.04 14.97 -9.48
CA PRO A 92 -9.89 14.77 -10.35
C PRO A 92 -8.60 14.69 -9.52
N HIS A 93 -7.85 13.62 -9.69
CA HIS A 93 -6.53 13.49 -9.09
C HIS A 93 -5.46 13.91 -10.10
N PRO A 94 -4.37 14.53 -9.65
CA PRO A 94 -3.22 14.78 -10.52
C PRO A 94 -2.63 13.45 -11.01
N PRO A 95 -1.88 13.42 -12.11
CA PRO A 95 -1.17 12.23 -12.55
C PRO A 95 -0.32 11.61 -11.44
N LEU A 96 -0.34 10.28 -11.35
CA LEU A 96 0.45 9.50 -10.42
C LEU A 96 1.60 8.82 -11.15
N PHE A 97 2.81 8.95 -10.62
CA PHE A 97 3.99 8.18 -11.01
C PHE A 97 4.38 7.26 -9.85
N ALA A 98 4.07 5.98 -9.97
CA ALA A 98 4.30 5.01 -8.90
C ALA A 98 4.39 3.58 -9.43
N ASN A 99 5.14 2.75 -8.72
CA ASN A 99 5.15 1.29 -8.90
C ASN A 99 4.35 0.57 -7.80
N ASP A 100 3.84 1.31 -6.81
CA ASP A 100 3.03 0.75 -5.72
C ASP A 100 1.64 0.36 -6.21
N ALA A 101 1.33 -0.93 -6.14
CA ALA A 101 0.08 -1.49 -6.66
C ALA A 101 -1.18 -0.97 -5.95
N LEU A 102 -1.08 -0.63 -4.65
CA LEU A 102 -2.21 -0.10 -3.87
C LEU A 102 -2.58 1.30 -4.35
N LEU A 103 -1.58 2.18 -4.47
CA LEU A 103 -1.78 3.56 -4.92
C LEU A 103 -2.20 3.61 -6.39
N VAL A 104 -1.59 2.78 -7.25
CA VAL A 104 -2.00 2.60 -8.65
C VAL A 104 -3.48 2.20 -8.72
N GLY A 105 -3.90 1.21 -7.94
CA GLY A 105 -5.29 0.76 -7.90
C GLY A 105 -6.26 1.86 -7.42
N HIS A 106 -5.87 2.62 -6.40
CA HIS A 106 -6.65 3.75 -5.92
C HIS A 106 -6.83 4.84 -6.99
N TRP A 107 -5.75 5.24 -7.66
CA TRP A 107 -5.81 6.24 -8.73
C TRP A 107 -6.64 5.79 -9.93
N LEU A 108 -6.47 4.55 -10.38
CA LEU A 108 -7.25 4.00 -11.49
C LEU A 108 -8.76 3.95 -11.19
N SER A 109 -9.14 3.79 -9.92
CA SER A 109 -10.55 3.84 -9.49
C SER A 109 -11.17 5.23 -9.58
N LYS A 110 -10.37 6.29 -9.78
CA LYS A 110 -10.74 7.71 -9.69
C LYS A 110 -10.52 8.51 -10.97
N THR A 111 -10.48 7.96 -12.11
CA THR A 111 -10.24 8.70 -13.38
C THR A 111 -8.84 9.33 -13.49
N GLY A 112 -7.90 8.93 -12.64
CA GLY A 112 -6.54 9.45 -12.65
C GLY A 112 -5.68 8.86 -13.77
N ILE A 113 -4.72 9.64 -14.24
CA ILE A 113 -3.64 9.16 -15.10
C ILE A 113 -2.60 8.49 -14.20
N VAL A 114 -2.18 7.28 -14.57
CA VAL A 114 -1.16 6.52 -13.84
C VAL A 114 -0.06 6.12 -14.80
N ALA A 115 1.17 6.34 -14.39
CA ALA A 115 2.36 5.85 -15.06
C ALA A 115 3.32 5.22 -14.05
N SER A 116 4.19 4.34 -14.51
CA SER A 116 5.28 3.83 -13.68
C SER A 116 6.23 4.94 -13.28
N TRP A 117 6.88 4.79 -12.13
CA TRP A 117 7.96 5.67 -11.71
C TRP A 117 9.06 5.71 -12.76
N PRO A 118 9.42 6.89 -13.33
CA PRO A 118 10.37 6.99 -14.45
C PRO A 118 11.86 6.95 -14.02
N GLY A 119 12.13 6.95 -12.72
CA GLY A 119 13.49 6.94 -12.17
C GLY A 119 13.96 8.28 -11.61
N ASP A 120 13.34 9.40 -11.98
CA ASP A 120 13.69 10.74 -11.53
C ASP A 120 12.50 11.70 -11.49
N ILE A 121 12.64 12.80 -10.76
CA ILE A 121 11.62 13.83 -10.60
C ILE A 121 11.48 14.74 -11.84
N PRO A 122 12.56 15.13 -12.53
CA PRO A 122 12.45 15.94 -13.75
C PRO A 122 11.54 15.31 -14.81
N SER A 123 11.66 14.00 -15.04
CA SER A 123 10.80 13.26 -15.98
C SER A 123 9.33 13.30 -15.59
N CYS A 124 9.00 13.22 -14.30
CA CYS A 124 7.63 13.43 -13.82
C CYS A 124 7.11 14.85 -14.13
N ALA A 125 7.94 15.87 -13.88
CA ALA A 125 7.59 17.27 -14.12
C ALA A 125 7.41 17.60 -15.61
N GLU A 126 8.16 16.96 -16.49
CA GLU A 126 8.02 17.09 -17.95
C GLU A 126 6.72 16.44 -18.45
N ALA A 127 6.41 15.26 -17.93
CA ALA A 127 5.21 14.52 -18.33
C ALA A 127 3.91 15.14 -17.77
N ALA A 128 3.97 15.88 -16.67
CA ALA A 128 2.81 16.42 -15.96
C ALA A 128 3.07 17.84 -15.41
N ALA A 129 3.25 18.80 -16.32
CA ALA A 129 3.58 20.19 -15.99
C ALA A 129 2.55 20.93 -15.11
N ALA A 130 1.29 20.48 -15.11
CA ALA A 130 0.22 21.07 -14.28
C ALA A 130 0.27 20.61 -12.81
N GLY A 131 1.05 19.57 -12.52
CA GLY A 131 1.21 18.98 -11.20
C GLY A 131 1.09 17.46 -11.24
N PHE A 132 1.73 16.80 -10.30
CA PHE A 132 1.77 15.34 -10.19
C PHE A 132 1.94 14.88 -8.75
N VAL A 133 1.68 13.59 -8.54
CA VAL A 133 2.10 12.85 -7.36
C VAL A 133 3.15 11.84 -7.80
N ALA A 134 4.29 11.81 -7.12
CA ALA A 134 5.33 10.83 -7.35
C ALA A 134 5.59 10.04 -6.07
N VAL A 135 5.65 8.73 -6.22
CA VAL A 135 6.01 7.81 -5.12
C VAL A 135 7.39 7.26 -5.44
N VAL A 136 8.37 7.76 -4.70
CA VAL A 136 9.74 7.27 -4.81
C VAL A 136 9.78 5.85 -4.25
N PRO A 137 10.28 4.87 -5.01
CA PRO A 137 10.39 3.50 -4.53
C PRO A 137 11.29 3.41 -3.29
N ASP A 138 10.95 2.49 -2.39
CA ASP A 138 11.79 2.09 -1.28
C ASP A 138 12.78 1.03 -1.81
N GLU A 139 13.84 1.50 -2.43
CA GLU A 139 14.90 0.67 -3.00
C GLU A 139 16.17 0.78 -2.15
N ASP A 140 17.04 -0.24 -2.23
CA ASP A 140 18.36 -0.27 -1.56
C ASP A 140 19.37 0.71 -2.20
N ASP A 141 18.89 1.85 -2.70
CA ASP A 141 19.72 2.95 -3.22
C ASP A 141 19.66 4.14 -2.25
N PRO A 142 20.63 4.26 -1.35
CA PRO A 142 20.66 5.34 -0.35
C PRO A 142 20.76 6.74 -0.97
N ASP A 143 21.23 6.85 -2.20
CA ASP A 143 21.41 8.13 -2.88
C ASP A 143 20.15 8.57 -3.64
N LEU A 144 19.18 7.68 -3.88
CA LEU A 144 17.97 7.98 -4.65
C LEU A 144 17.18 9.13 -4.01
N LEU A 145 16.93 9.05 -2.72
CA LEU A 145 16.21 10.10 -1.99
C LEU A 145 16.94 11.44 -2.06
N GLY A 146 18.27 11.43 -1.90
CA GLY A 146 19.10 12.62 -2.00
C GLY A 146 19.01 13.28 -3.38
N ARG A 147 19.06 12.49 -4.45
CA ARG A 147 18.87 12.98 -5.82
C ARG A 147 17.48 13.57 -6.01
N CYS A 148 16.42 12.86 -5.61
CA CYS A 148 15.04 13.36 -5.72
C CYS A 148 14.85 14.69 -4.98
N LEU A 149 15.38 14.85 -3.78
CA LEU A 149 15.30 16.09 -3.00
C LEU A 149 16.08 17.22 -3.67
N SER A 150 17.23 16.94 -4.27
CA SER A 150 18.01 17.93 -5.05
C SER A 150 17.25 18.37 -6.27
N ASP A 151 16.66 17.46 -7.04
CA ASP A 151 15.85 17.75 -8.22
C ASP A 151 14.64 18.62 -7.88
N LEU A 152 13.93 18.29 -6.80
CA LEU A 152 12.79 19.07 -6.31
C LEU A 152 13.19 20.49 -5.92
N ARG A 153 14.32 20.64 -5.23
CA ARG A 153 14.87 21.96 -4.89
C ARG A 153 15.18 22.78 -6.15
N ASP A 154 15.83 22.17 -7.12
CA ASP A 154 16.24 22.85 -8.34
C ASP A 154 15.03 23.24 -9.21
N LEU A 155 13.99 22.40 -9.26
CA LEU A 155 12.72 22.73 -9.92
C LEU A 155 11.97 23.88 -9.22
N LEU A 156 12.00 23.95 -7.89
CA LEU A 156 11.45 25.07 -7.12
C LEU A 156 12.22 26.36 -7.39
N HIS A 157 13.56 26.34 -7.36
CA HIS A 157 14.41 27.50 -7.66
C HIS A 157 14.23 27.98 -9.09
N ALA A 158 14.04 27.09 -10.04
CA ALA A 158 13.76 27.44 -11.44
C ALA A 158 12.32 27.95 -11.68
N GLY A 159 11.47 27.96 -10.64
CA GLY A 159 10.06 28.40 -10.78
C GLY A 159 9.20 27.38 -11.57
N ARG A 160 9.68 26.17 -11.82
CA ARG A 160 8.94 25.11 -12.51
C ARG A 160 7.93 24.41 -11.59
N LEU A 161 8.15 24.47 -10.28
CA LEU A 161 7.20 24.07 -9.23
C LEU A 161 6.88 25.30 -8.38
N SER A 162 5.59 25.56 -8.16
CA SER A 162 5.12 26.65 -7.30
C SER A 162 4.85 26.19 -5.86
N ARG A 163 4.60 24.90 -5.67
CA ARG A 163 4.32 24.29 -4.38
C ARG A 163 4.78 22.84 -4.37
N LEU A 164 5.33 22.43 -3.24
CA LEU A 164 5.75 21.07 -2.96
C LEU A 164 5.16 20.62 -1.62
N THR A 165 4.63 19.41 -1.58
CA THR A 165 4.28 18.71 -0.33
C THR A 165 5.07 17.41 -0.29
N LEU A 166 5.80 17.19 0.77
CA LEU A 166 6.51 15.94 1.05
C LEU A 166 5.73 15.15 2.11
N MET A 167 5.55 13.87 1.85
CA MET A 167 4.97 12.94 2.79
C MET A 167 5.98 11.81 3.01
N PHE A 168 6.38 11.62 4.24
CA PHE A 168 7.25 10.53 4.65
C PHE A 168 6.42 9.46 5.34
N ARG A 169 6.83 8.24 5.16
CA ARG A 169 6.29 7.11 5.91
C ARG A 169 6.98 7.12 7.27
N ASP A 170 6.19 7.33 8.30
CA ASP A 170 6.69 7.18 9.68
C ASP A 170 6.96 5.69 9.90
N GLY A 171 8.21 5.38 10.23
CA GLY A 171 8.67 4.04 10.56
C GLY A 171 8.37 3.70 12.01
#